data_fc804b9312d7fc546f80367bb742ca5d
#
_entry.id   fc804b9312d7fc546f80367bb742ca5d
#
_cell.length_a   1.000
_cell.length_b   1.000
_cell.length_c   1.000
_cell.angle_alpha   90.00
_cell.angle_beta   90.00
_cell.angle_gamma   90.00
#
_symmetry.space_group_name_H-M   'P 1'
#
loop_
_entity.id
_entity.type
_entity.pdbx_description
1 polymer ?
#
loop_
_entity_poly.entity_id
_entity_poly.type
_entity_poly.pdbx_seq_one_letter_code
_entity_poly.pdbx_strand_id
1 'polypeptide(L)'
;MPLLLSSGRRLLSRMAASASYVAGTHSMAFVTAPSQEVAKKIASGLVKNKLAACVNIIPNVVSVYEWKEEICEDAEVIMMIKTRTSRLEELTKYVRENHPYDVCEVISSKIDQGNPPYLDWISEIVPEKK
;
A
#
# COMPACT_ATOMS: atom_id res chain seq x y z
N MET A 1 -9.14 4.72 10.74
CA MET A 1 -10.17 4.00 10.00
C MET A 1 -11.52 3.85 10.70
N PRO A 2 -11.70 4.36 11.89
CA PRO A 2 -13.01 4.24 12.56
C PRO A 2 -14.13 4.95 11.82
N LEU A 3 -13.78 5.85 10.95
CA LEU A 3 -14.74 6.67 10.23
C LEU A 3 -15.47 5.98 9.09
N LEU A 4 -15.14 4.75 8.80
CA LEU A 4 -15.75 3.99 7.73
C LEU A 4 -17.11 3.42 8.11
N LEU A 5 -17.81 4.09 9.00
CA LEU A 5 -18.73 3.35 9.79
C LEU A 5 -20.16 3.82 9.75
N SER A 6 -20.63 4.25 8.59
CA SER A 6 -22.08 4.38 8.49
C SER A 6 -22.66 2.94 8.48
N SER A 7 -23.66 2.70 9.29
CA SER A 7 -24.21 1.36 9.43
C SER A 7 -24.83 0.84 8.13
N GLY A 8 -25.41 1.72 7.32
CA GLY A 8 -25.98 1.30 6.06
C GLY A 8 -24.94 0.82 5.06
N ARG A 9 -23.83 1.55 4.97
CA ARG A 9 -22.73 1.16 4.08
C ARG A 9 -22.11 -0.15 4.53
N ARG A 10 -21.99 -0.35 5.82
CA ARG A 10 -21.44 -1.56 6.37
C ARG A 10 -22.30 -2.78 6.05
N LEU A 11 -23.60 -2.60 6.12
CA LEU A 11 -24.53 -3.68 5.80
C LEU A 11 -24.43 -4.09 4.34
N LEU A 12 -24.33 -3.13 3.43
CA LEU A 12 -24.16 -3.41 2.00
C LEU A 12 -22.88 -4.15 1.72
N SER A 13 -21.78 -3.74 2.35
CA SER A 13 -20.50 -4.44 2.21
C SER A 13 -20.59 -5.88 2.66
N ARG A 14 -21.29 -6.14 3.76
CA ARG A 14 -21.48 -7.52 4.22
C ARG A 14 -22.25 -8.36 3.25
N MET A 15 -23.26 -7.79 2.63
CA MET A 15 -24.06 -8.52 1.64
C MET A 15 -23.23 -8.83 0.39
N ALA A 16 -22.45 -7.85 -0.09
CA ALA A 16 -21.55 -8.06 -1.21
C ALA A 16 -20.48 -9.09 -0.86
N ALA A 17 -19.97 -9.05 0.38
CA ALA A 17 -18.92 -9.94 0.84
C ALA A 17 -19.37 -11.37 1.11
N SER A 18 -20.67 -11.68 1.01
CA SER A 18 -21.15 -13.05 1.13
C SER A 18 -20.66 -13.92 -0.03
N ALA A 19 -20.27 -13.28 -1.14
CA ALA A 19 -19.63 -13.98 -2.23
C ALA A 19 -18.18 -14.29 -1.86
N SER A 20 -17.66 -15.38 -2.39
CA SER A 20 -16.28 -15.78 -2.14
C SER A 20 -15.30 -14.74 -2.63
N TYR A 21 -14.35 -14.40 -1.78
CA TYR A 21 -13.26 -13.51 -2.17
C TYR A 21 -12.30 -14.23 -3.10
N VAL A 22 -11.89 -13.56 -4.17
CA VAL A 22 -10.88 -14.09 -5.07
C VAL A 22 -9.51 -13.69 -4.51
N ALA A 23 -8.79 -14.66 -3.97
CA ALA A 23 -7.47 -14.44 -3.39
C ALA A 23 -6.57 -13.71 -4.40
N GLY A 24 -5.83 -12.70 -3.91
CA GLY A 24 -4.91 -11.94 -4.75
C GLY A 24 -5.55 -10.80 -5.53
N THR A 25 -6.83 -10.51 -5.33
CA THR A 25 -7.46 -9.33 -5.93
C THR A 25 -6.81 -8.06 -5.41
N HIS A 26 -6.42 -8.06 -4.15
CA HIS A 26 -5.73 -6.96 -3.52
C HIS A 26 -4.32 -7.38 -3.10
N SER A 27 -3.46 -6.40 -2.90
CA SER A 27 -2.07 -6.63 -2.50
C SER A 27 -1.63 -5.65 -1.43
N MET A 28 -0.62 -6.08 -0.67
CA MET A 28 0.16 -5.20 0.19
C MET A 28 1.48 -4.94 -0.53
N ALA A 29 1.85 -3.67 -0.66
CA ALA A 29 3.15 -3.30 -1.21
C ALA A 29 3.99 -2.68 -0.09
N PHE A 30 5.28 -2.93 -0.14
CA PHE A 30 6.23 -2.42 0.85
C PHE A 30 7.25 -1.54 0.16
N VAL A 31 7.45 -0.35 0.72
CA VAL A 31 8.42 0.63 0.23
C VAL A 31 9.18 1.15 1.44
N THR A 32 10.50 1.22 1.36
CA THR A 32 11.28 1.89 2.40
C THR A 32 11.60 3.31 1.94
N ALA A 33 11.66 4.23 2.88
CA ALA A 33 11.97 5.63 2.61
C ALA A 33 12.93 6.17 3.67
N PRO A 34 13.73 7.19 3.33
CA PRO A 34 14.74 7.70 4.24
C PRO A 34 14.18 8.49 5.43
N SER A 35 12.93 8.94 5.36
CA SER A 35 12.33 9.73 6.43
C SER A 35 10.82 9.64 6.39
N GLN A 36 10.18 10.03 7.50
CA GLN A 36 8.72 10.12 7.54
C GLN A 36 8.20 11.18 6.57
N GLU A 37 8.94 12.27 6.41
CA GLU A 37 8.54 13.35 5.51
C GLU A 37 8.43 12.85 4.07
N VAL A 38 9.44 12.14 3.59
CA VAL A 38 9.43 11.56 2.25
C VAL A 38 8.29 10.56 2.11
N ALA A 39 8.14 9.68 3.11
CA ALA A 39 7.09 8.66 3.09
C ALA A 39 5.70 9.30 3.05
N LYS A 40 5.44 10.32 3.85
CA LYS A 40 4.14 11.01 3.87
C LYS A 40 3.83 11.65 2.52
N LYS A 41 4.82 12.25 1.89
CA LYS A 41 4.65 12.88 0.58
C LYS A 41 4.25 11.86 -0.47
N ILE A 42 4.98 10.75 -0.53
CA ILE A 42 4.68 9.68 -1.49
C ILE A 42 3.32 9.07 -1.18
N ALA A 43 3.04 8.77 0.10
CA ALA A 43 1.78 8.19 0.53
C ALA A 43 0.59 9.06 0.15
N SER A 44 0.68 10.37 0.41
CA SER A 44 -0.39 11.31 0.06
C SER A 44 -0.65 11.32 -1.44
N GLY A 45 0.41 11.30 -2.23
CA GLY A 45 0.28 11.27 -3.69
C GLY A 45 -0.36 9.98 -4.19
N LEU A 46 0.02 8.85 -3.62
CA LEU A 46 -0.57 7.56 -3.98
C LEU A 46 -2.08 7.53 -3.70
N VAL A 47 -2.49 8.03 -2.54
CA VAL A 47 -3.90 8.05 -2.17
C VAL A 47 -4.67 9.04 -3.04
N LYS A 48 -4.13 10.22 -3.27
CA LYS A 48 -4.77 11.24 -4.13
C LYS A 48 -4.97 10.75 -5.55
N ASN A 49 -4.03 9.98 -6.06
CA ASN A 49 -4.08 9.47 -7.43
C ASN A 49 -4.80 8.13 -7.53
N LYS A 50 -5.47 7.69 -6.46
CA LYS A 50 -6.24 6.44 -6.46
C LYS A 50 -5.40 5.21 -6.76
N LEU A 51 -4.12 5.25 -6.40
CA LEU A 51 -3.21 4.11 -6.55
C LEU A 51 -3.05 3.33 -5.25
N ALA A 52 -3.52 3.88 -4.14
CA ALA A 52 -3.52 3.19 -2.86
C ALA A 52 -4.75 3.59 -2.07
N ALA A 53 -5.31 2.64 -1.32
CA ALA A 53 -6.41 2.92 -0.41
C ALA A 53 -5.90 3.42 0.94
N CYS A 54 -4.79 2.85 1.39
CA CYS A 54 -4.23 3.15 2.70
C CYS A 54 -2.72 2.94 2.66
N VAL A 55 -1.99 3.79 3.34
CA VAL A 55 -0.55 3.61 3.55
C VAL A 55 -0.28 3.76 5.04
N ASN A 56 0.22 2.69 5.64
CA ASN A 56 0.71 2.75 7.02
C ASN A 56 2.20 3.04 6.98
N ILE A 57 2.64 4.01 7.76
CA ILE A 57 4.05 4.37 7.84
C ILE A 57 4.59 3.87 9.17
N ILE A 58 5.55 2.96 9.11
CA ILE A 58 6.14 2.33 10.28
C ILE A 58 7.52 2.96 10.51
N PRO A 59 7.69 3.71 11.60
CA PRO A 59 8.94 4.42 11.87
C PRO A 59 10.00 3.53 12.52
N ASN A 60 11.19 4.09 12.64
CA ASN A 60 12.29 3.50 13.44
C ASN A 60 12.74 2.13 12.96
N VAL A 61 12.87 1.99 11.64
CA VAL A 61 13.42 0.79 11.03
C VAL A 61 14.91 1.02 10.76
N VAL A 62 15.71 -0.01 11.02
CA VAL A 62 17.12 0.00 10.65
C VAL A 62 17.30 -1.02 9.55
N SER A 63 17.72 -0.56 8.38
CA SER A 63 17.95 -1.43 7.23
C SER A 63 19.45 -1.76 7.17
N VAL A 64 19.75 -3.04 7.12
CA VAL A 64 21.12 -3.55 7.03
C VAL A 64 21.27 -4.24 5.70
N TYR A 65 22.23 -3.83 4.90
CA TYR A 65 22.38 -4.35 3.54
C TYR A 65 23.82 -4.16 3.04
N GLU A 66 24.13 -4.84 1.97
CA GLU A 66 25.41 -4.67 1.30
C GLU A 66 25.26 -3.76 0.10
N TRP A 67 26.12 -2.77 0.00
CA TRP A 67 26.18 -1.86 -1.14
C TRP A 67 27.63 -1.60 -1.50
N LYS A 68 27.99 -1.90 -2.74
CA LYS A 68 29.36 -1.72 -3.25
C LYS A 68 30.39 -2.38 -2.34
N GLU A 69 30.11 -3.62 -1.98
CA GLU A 69 31.01 -4.48 -1.16
C GLU A 69 31.18 -4.02 0.30
N GLU A 70 30.34 -3.10 0.75
CA GLU A 70 30.34 -2.64 2.14
C GLU A 70 29.00 -2.93 2.80
N ILE A 71 29.05 -3.24 4.10
CA ILE A 71 27.84 -3.42 4.90
C ILE A 71 27.40 -2.05 5.39
N CYS A 72 26.15 -1.69 5.05
CA CYS A 72 25.57 -0.41 5.41
C CYS A 72 24.42 -0.60 6.40
N GLU A 73 24.22 0.39 7.26
CA GLU A 73 23.08 0.45 8.17
C GLU A 73 22.46 1.83 8.05
N ASP A 74 21.20 1.89 7.69
CA ASP A 74 20.49 3.15 7.54
C ASP A 74 19.20 3.17 8.34
N ALA A 75 18.92 4.32 8.95
CA ALA A 75 17.63 4.56 9.57
C ALA A 75 16.61 4.84 8.46
N GLU A 76 15.53 4.10 8.47
CA GLU A 76 14.48 4.22 7.45
C GLU A 76 13.09 4.09 8.06
N VAL A 77 12.07 4.30 7.25
CA VAL A 77 10.69 3.99 7.58
C VAL A 77 10.15 3.03 6.53
N ILE A 78 9.20 2.20 6.92
CA ILE A 78 8.53 1.28 6.00
C ILE A 78 7.13 1.79 5.72
N MET A 79 6.76 1.83 4.45
CA MET A 79 5.41 2.11 4.00
C MET A 79 4.75 0.79 3.68
N MET A 80 3.64 0.50 4.35
CA MET A 80 2.81 -0.67 4.05
C MET A 80 1.56 -0.16 3.33
N ILE A 81 1.46 -0.50 2.06
CA ILE A 81 0.48 0.07 1.13
C ILE A 81 -0.56 -0.97 0.77
N LYS A 82 -1.86 -0.62 0.89
CA LYS A 82 -2.94 -1.52 0.47
C LYS A 82 -3.55 -1.00 -0.81
N THR A 83 -3.63 -1.88 -1.81
CA THR A 83 -4.10 -1.50 -3.13
C THR A 83 -4.69 -2.70 -3.88
N ARG A 84 -5.25 -2.44 -5.06
CA ARG A 84 -5.61 -3.51 -5.99
C ARG A 84 -4.35 -4.04 -6.66
N THR A 85 -4.28 -5.35 -6.81
CA THR A 85 -3.15 -6.00 -7.51
C THR A 85 -2.99 -5.46 -8.92
N SER A 86 -4.09 -5.18 -9.62
CA SER A 86 -4.07 -4.65 -10.97
C SER A 86 -3.45 -3.25 -11.11
N ARG A 87 -3.23 -2.55 -9.99
CA ARG A 87 -2.67 -1.20 -10.01
C ARG A 87 -1.22 -1.14 -9.55
N LEU A 88 -0.61 -2.29 -9.25
CA LEU A 88 0.77 -2.32 -8.73
C LEU A 88 1.80 -1.74 -9.69
N GLU A 89 1.63 -1.97 -10.97
CA GLU A 89 2.57 -1.45 -11.98
C GLU A 89 2.58 0.07 -11.98
N GLU A 90 1.42 0.69 -11.98
CA GLU A 90 1.30 2.14 -11.92
C GLU A 90 1.78 2.71 -10.57
N LEU A 91 1.48 1.99 -9.50
CA LEU A 91 1.95 2.35 -8.17
C LEU A 91 3.47 2.37 -8.12
N THR A 92 4.10 1.34 -8.65
CA THR A 92 5.56 1.23 -8.70
C THR A 92 6.17 2.38 -9.50
N LYS A 93 5.58 2.70 -10.64
CA LYS A 93 6.03 3.81 -11.47
C LYS A 93 5.96 5.12 -10.69
N TYR A 94 4.83 5.37 -10.02
CA TYR A 94 4.66 6.59 -9.22
C TYR A 94 5.72 6.69 -8.13
N VAL A 95 5.95 5.60 -7.40
CA VAL A 95 6.95 5.58 -6.33
C VAL A 95 8.34 5.88 -6.91
N ARG A 96 8.72 5.23 -7.99
CA ARG A 96 10.03 5.45 -8.61
C ARG A 96 10.21 6.91 -9.03
N GLU A 97 9.19 7.54 -9.57
CA GLU A 97 9.26 8.92 -10.03
C GLU A 97 9.35 9.94 -8.89
N ASN A 98 8.95 9.56 -7.68
CA ASN A 98 8.86 10.46 -6.53
C ASN A 98 9.78 10.08 -5.38
N HIS A 99 10.57 9.05 -5.53
CA HIS A 99 11.48 8.57 -4.50
C HIS A 99 12.89 9.14 -4.71
N PRO A 100 13.60 9.52 -3.64
CA PRO A 100 14.93 10.09 -3.78
C PRO A 100 16.05 9.10 -4.16
N TYR A 101 15.82 7.80 -4.00
CA TYR A 101 16.83 6.80 -4.33
C TYR A 101 16.82 6.47 -5.82
N ASP A 102 18.01 6.15 -6.37
CA ASP A 102 18.11 5.66 -7.75
C ASP A 102 17.41 4.31 -7.89
N VAL A 103 17.58 3.44 -6.91
CA VAL A 103 16.91 2.15 -6.86
C VAL A 103 16.18 2.03 -5.53
N CYS A 104 14.88 2.23 -5.57
CA CYS A 104 14.07 2.12 -4.36
C CYS A 104 13.44 0.73 -4.25
N GLU A 105 13.18 0.30 -3.01
CA GLU A 105 12.47 -0.93 -2.77
C GLU A 105 10.99 -0.73 -3.03
N VAL A 106 10.43 -1.53 -3.92
CA VAL A 106 8.98 -1.66 -4.09
C VAL A 106 8.72 -3.14 -4.30
N ILE A 107 8.21 -3.79 -3.30
CA ILE A 107 7.87 -5.21 -3.38
C ILE A 107 6.44 -5.40 -2.93
N SER A 108 5.81 -6.51 -3.31
CA SER A 108 4.42 -6.74 -2.97
C SER A 108 4.13 -8.20 -2.68
N SER A 109 3.05 -8.40 -1.93
CA SER A 109 2.50 -9.71 -1.63
C SER A 109 1.00 -9.65 -1.83
N LYS A 110 0.43 -10.67 -2.44
CA LYS A 110 -1.01 -10.76 -2.63
C LYS A 110 -1.70 -11.04 -1.30
N ILE A 111 -2.85 -10.42 -1.10
CA ILE A 111 -3.68 -10.68 0.08
C ILE A 111 -4.51 -11.93 -0.19
N ASP A 112 -4.29 -12.96 0.60
CA ASP A 112 -5.00 -14.22 0.46
C ASP A 112 -6.45 -14.13 0.91
N GLN A 113 -6.68 -13.44 2.03
CA GLN A 113 -8.01 -13.27 2.62
C GLN A 113 -7.99 -12.09 3.57
N GLY A 114 -9.16 -11.61 3.95
CA GLY A 114 -9.25 -10.54 4.92
C GLY A 114 -10.70 -10.25 5.30
N ASN A 115 -10.88 -9.25 6.16
CA ASN A 115 -12.20 -8.81 6.56
C ASN A 115 -12.95 -8.25 5.35
N PRO A 116 -14.08 -8.87 4.92
CA PRO A 116 -14.75 -8.49 3.68
C PRO A 116 -15.08 -7.01 3.53
N PRO A 117 -15.64 -6.32 4.52
CA PRO A 117 -15.90 -4.89 4.37
C PRO A 117 -14.65 -4.06 4.13
N TYR A 118 -13.51 -4.46 4.69
CA TYR A 118 -12.25 -3.78 4.47
C TYR A 118 -11.74 -3.98 3.03
N LEU A 119 -11.81 -5.21 2.54
CA LEU A 119 -11.40 -5.53 1.18
C LEU A 119 -12.30 -4.80 0.16
N ASP A 120 -13.60 -4.73 0.43
CA ASP A 120 -14.52 -3.98 -0.41
C ASP A 120 -14.18 -2.49 -0.41
N TRP A 121 -13.77 -1.96 0.73
CA TRP A 121 -13.36 -0.56 0.84
C TRP A 121 -12.12 -0.28 -0.01
N ILE A 122 -11.13 -1.18 -0.02
CA ILE A 122 -9.97 -1.02 -0.91
C ILE A 122 -10.45 -0.91 -2.36
N SER A 123 -11.39 -1.77 -2.76
CA SER A 123 -11.94 -1.76 -4.12
C SER A 123 -12.68 -0.47 -4.46
N GLU A 124 -13.38 0.10 -3.48
CA GLU A 124 -14.10 1.37 -3.69
C GLU A 124 -13.13 2.52 -3.92
N ILE A 125 -12.03 2.56 -3.16
CA ILE A 125 -11.07 3.66 -3.22
C ILE A 125 -10.14 3.54 -4.43
N VAL A 126 -9.70 2.32 -4.73
CA VAL A 126 -8.79 2.07 -5.84
C VAL A 126 -9.55 1.40 -6.97
N PRO A 127 -9.92 2.14 -8.02
CA PRO A 127 -10.70 1.57 -9.12
C PRO A 127 -9.84 0.61 -9.96
N GLU A 128 -10.54 -0.24 -10.70
CA GLU A 128 -9.90 -1.13 -11.66
C GLU A 128 -9.14 -0.31 -12.70
N LYS A 129 -8.10 -0.90 -13.23
CA LYS A 129 -7.36 -0.32 -14.34
C LYS A 129 -8.22 -0.42 -15.60
N LYS A 130 -8.35 0.68 -16.28
CA LYS A 130 -9.09 0.72 -17.55
C LYS A 130 -8.22 0.26 -18.72
#